data_6235182cc5398301b7e4077efb8926f3
#
_entry.id   6235182cc5398301b7e4077efb8926f3
#
_cell.length_a   1.000
_cell.length_b   1.000
_cell.length_c   1.000
_cell.angle_alpha   90.00
_cell.angle_beta   90.00
_cell.angle_gamma   90.00
#
_symmetry.space_group_name_H-M   'P 1'
#
loop_
_entity.id
_entity.type
_entity.pdbx_description
1 polymer ?
#
loop_
_entity_poly.entity_id
_entity_poly.type
_entity_poly.pdbx_seq_one_letter_code
_entity_poly.pdbx_strand_id
1 'polypeptide(L)'
;NPNAYGDQCEKCGSDLSPMELINPHSTISGAKPEIRKTKNWYLPLNNYQEWLKQWILEGHKEWRPNVYGQCKSWLDMDLQPRAMTRDLDWGIPVPVEGADGKVLYVWFDAPIGYISNTKELCDNEPERWGSWEKWWKDPDTRLIHFIGKDNIVFHCLIFPVMLKAHGGYILPDNVPANEFLNLENDKISTSRNWAVWLDEYLKDFPGKQDVLRYVLTANAPETKDNNFTWKDFQERNNSELVAIYGNFVNRALQLTKKYWNGVVPACGELQDVDKQAIAEFKDVKEKVEQYLDNFKFREAQKEAMNLARIGNKYITECEPWK
;
A
#
# COMPACT_ATOMS: atom_id res chain seq x y z
N ASN A 1 -19.24 18.13 -4.70
CA ASN A 1 -18.94 17.73 -3.31
C ASN A 1 -19.23 18.89 -2.36
N PRO A 2 -20.19 18.78 -1.38
CA PRO A 2 -20.52 19.86 -0.44
C PRO A 2 -19.40 20.15 0.56
N ASN A 3 -18.41 19.25 0.72
CA ASN A 3 -17.30 19.39 1.65
C ASN A 3 -15.95 19.38 0.89
N ALA A 4 -15.87 20.08 -0.22
CA ALA A 4 -14.61 20.18 -0.97
C ALA A 4 -13.62 21.13 -0.28
N TYR A 5 -12.36 20.74 -0.17
CA TYR A 5 -11.25 21.59 0.24
C TYR A 5 -10.66 22.32 -0.98
N GLY A 6 -9.87 23.36 -0.73
CA GLY A 6 -9.42 24.30 -1.74
C GLY A 6 -8.37 23.82 -2.74
N ASP A 7 -7.65 22.73 -2.48
CA ASP A 7 -6.55 22.27 -3.35
C ASP A 7 -6.94 21.03 -4.17
N GLN A 8 -7.65 20.10 -3.56
CA GLN A 8 -8.02 18.83 -4.19
C GLN A 8 -9.34 18.31 -3.63
N CYS A 9 -10.17 17.73 -4.49
CA CYS A 9 -11.40 17.08 -4.03
C CYS A 9 -11.07 15.72 -3.42
N GLU A 10 -11.27 15.55 -2.12
CA GLU A 10 -11.03 14.27 -1.42
C GLU A 10 -11.89 13.11 -1.96
N LYS A 11 -12.99 13.40 -2.65
CA LYS A 11 -13.88 12.36 -3.17
C LYS A 11 -13.48 11.82 -4.54
N CYS A 12 -13.00 12.68 -5.44
CA CYS A 12 -12.68 12.31 -6.82
C CYS A 12 -11.22 12.57 -7.22
N GLY A 13 -10.40 13.17 -6.34
CA GLY A 13 -9.01 13.45 -6.61
C GLY A 13 -8.76 14.58 -7.62
N SER A 14 -9.80 15.29 -8.08
CA SER A 14 -9.64 16.40 -9.01
C SER A 14 -8.94 17.57 -8.35
N ASP A 15 -8.04 18.23 -9.08
CA ASP A 15 -7.43 19.49 -8.67
C ASP A 15 -8.47 20.63 -8.69
N LEU A 16 -8.44 21.45 -7.67
CA LEU A 16 -9.39 22.56 -7.48
C LEU A 16 -8.64 23.86 -7.15
N SER A 17 -9.00 24.92 -7.85
CA SER A 17 -8.62 26.25 -7.40
C SER A 17 -9.49 26.68 -6.20
N PRO A 18 -8.92 27.25 -5.13
CA PRO A 18 -9.69 27.85 -4.04
C PRO A 18 -10.72 28.89 -4.52
N MET A 19 -10.49 29.48 -5.69
CA MET A 19 -11.39 30.45 -6.33
C MET A 19 -12.66 29.81 -6.92
N GLU A 20 -12.67 28.50 -7.14
CA GLU A 20 -13.81 27.75 -7.70
C GLU A 20 -14.75 27.24 -6.60
N LEU A 21 -14.40 27.43 -5.32
CA LEU A 21 -15.25 27.03 -4.19
C LEU A 21 -16.53 27.89 -4.14
N ILE A 22 -17.68 27.22 -4.07
CA ILE A 22 -18.98 27.85 -3.95
C ILE A 22 -19.28 28.03 -2.45
N ASN A 23 -19.53 29.26 -2.03
CA ASN A 23 -19.81 29.62 -0.63
C ASN A 23 -18.78 29.11 0.38
N PRO A 24 -17.48 29.39 0.18
CA PRO A 24 -16.43 28.91 1.08
C PRO A 24 -16.59 29.53 2.47
N HIS A 25 -16.37 28.70 3.51
CA HIS A 25 -16.36 29.15 4.90
C HIS A 25 -15.38 28.32 5.72
N SER A 26 -14.84 28.91 6.76
CA SER A 26 -13.94 28.20 7.69
C SER A 26 -14.72 27.13 8.47
N THR A 27 -14.22 25.92 8.51
CA THR A 27 -14.79 24.83 9.32
C THR A 27 -14.62 25.06 10.83
N ILE A 28 -13.67 25.93 11.23
CA ILE A 28 -13.37 26.22 12.62
C ILE A 28 -14.24 27.39 13.12
N SER A 29 -14.28 28.51 12.37
CA SER A 29 -14.90 29.74 12.80
C SER A 29 -16.23 30.07 12.11
N GLY A 30 -16.56 29.38 11.01
CA GLY A 30 -17.68 29.70 10.12
C GLY A 30 -17.48 30.98 9.30
N ALA A 31 -16.35 31.68 9.46
CA ALA A 31 -16.08 32.93 8.77
C ALA A 31 -15.87 32.70 7.27
N LYS A 32 -16.28 33.70 6.47
CA LYS A 32 -15.99 33.70 5.02
C LYS A 32 -14.53 34.04 4.78
N PRO A 33 -13.79 33.28 3.95
CA PRO A 33 -12.41 33.58 3.61
C PRO A 33 -12.28 34.89 2.84
N GLU A 34 -11.18 35.60 3.08
CA GLU A 34 -10.78 36.79 2.32
C GLU A 34 -9.75 36.39 1.24
N ILE A 35 -9.89 36.98 0.06
CA ILE A 35 -8.94 36.81 -1.02
C ILE A 35 -7.80 37.81 -0.82
N ARG A 36 -6.57 37.31 -0.72
CA ARG A 36 -5.35 38.11 -0.61
C ARG A 36 -4.37 37.77 -1.70
N LYS A 37 -3.65 38.78 -2.20
CA LYS A 37 -2.54 38.56 -3.14
C LYS A 37 -1.32 38.10 -2.36
N THR A 38 -0.65 37.05 -2.86
CA THR A 38 0.61 36.57 -2.32
C THR A 38 1.55 36.20 -3.45
N LYS A 39 2.86 36.10 -3.14
CA LYS A 39 3.90 35.63 -4.05
C LYS A 39 4.27 34.20 -3.65
N ASN A 40 4.23 33.29 -4.60
CA ASN A 40 4.65 31.90 -4.40
C ASN A 40 5.68 31.47 -5.44
N TRP A 41 6.47 30.48 -5.08
CA TRP A 41 7.34 29.75 -6.01
C TRP A 41 6.62 28.48 -6.47
N TYR A 42 6.83 28.11 -7.72
CA TYR A 42 6.10 27.03 -8.36
C TYR A 42 7.03 25.99 -8.95
N LEU A 43 6.71 24.71 -8.77
CA LEU A 43 7.27 23.63 -9.57
C LEU A 43 6.55 23.62 -10.92
N PRO A 44 7.25 23.80 -12.06
CA PRO A 44 6.61 23.85 -13.37
C PRO A 44 6.30 22.43 -13.87
N LEU A 45 5.29 21.77 -13.31
CA LEU A 45 4.89 20.40 -13.69
C LEU A 45 4.55 20.28 -15.18
N ASN A 46 3.96 21.31 -15.75
CA ASN A 46 3.64 21.37 -17.17
C ASN A 46 4.87 21.13 -18.08
N ASN A 47 6.07 21.53 -17.67
CA ASN A 47 7.29 21.32 -18.45
C ASN A 47 7.70 19.83 -18.47
N TYR A 48 7.17 19.02 -17.58
CA TYR A 48 7.47 17.58 -17.45
C TYR A 48 6.34 16.69 -17.96
N GLN A 49 5.24 17.24 -18.47
CA GLN A 49 4.06 16.49 -18.87
C GLN A 49 4.36 15.41 -19.92
N GLU A 50 5.07 15.74 -20.99
CA GLU A 50 5.41 14.78 -22.04
C GLU A 50 6.36 13.67 -21.54
N TRP A 51 7.32 14.03 -20.69
CA TRP A 51 8.19 13.07 -20.05
C TRP A 51 7.39 12.12 -19.13
N LEU A 52 6.45 12.64 -18.33
CA LEU A 52 5.59 11.83 -17.48
C LEU A 52 4.69 10.89 -18.30
N LYS A 53 4.12 11.37 -19.41
CA LYS A 53 3.34 10.53 -20.32
C LYS A 53 4.16 9.35 -20.83
N GLN A 54 5.35 9.62 -21.34
CA GLN A 54 6.24 8.58 -21.83
C GLN A 54 6.66 7.62 -20.71
N TRP A 55 7.09 8.15 -19.57
CA TRP A 55 7.57 7.34 -18.47
C TRP A 55 6.46 6.46 -17.87
N ILE A 56 5.27 7.02 -17.59
CA ILE A 56 4.17 6.29 -16.96
C ILE A 56 3.34 5.50 -17.98
N LEU A 57 2.78 6.19 -19.01
CA LEU A 57 1.77 5.58 -19.88
C LEU A 57 2.38 4.58 -20.88
N GLU A 58 3.64 4.74 -21.23
CA GLU A 58 4.35 3.81 -22.11
C GLU A 58 5.24 2.85 -21.32
N GLY A 59 5.89 3.31 -20.25
CA GLY A 59 6.88 2.57 -19.47
C GLY A 59 6.33 1.72 -18.33
N HIS A 60 5.16 2.05 -17.75
CA HIS A 60 4.64 1.41 -16.55
C HIS A 60 3.18 0.94 -16.68
N LYS A 61 2.89 0.23 -17.77
CA LYS A 61 1.56 -0.37 -18.01
C LYS A 61 1.21 -1.50 -17.03
N GLU A 62 2.21 -2.05 -16.36
CA GLU A 62 2.10 -3.11 -15.34
C GLU A 62 1.63 -2.56 -13.97
N TRP A 63 1.67 -1.25 -13.74
CA TRP A 63 1.19 -0.67 -12.50
C TRP A 63 -0.29 -1.01 -12.27
N ARG A 64 -0.70 -1.03 -11.01
CA ARG A 64 -2.11 -1.32 -10.67
C ARG A 64 -3.06 -0.42 -11.45
N PRO A 65 -4.21 -0.96 -11.92
CA PRO A 65 -5.15 -0.21 -12.76
C PRO A 65 -5.64 1.11 -12.15
N ASN A 66 -5.82 1.17 -10.83
CA ASN A 66 -6.21 2.40 -10.12
C ASN A 66 -5.10 3.46 -10.17
N VAL A 67 -3.84 3.07 -9.99
CA VAL A 67 -2.69 3.99 -10.08
C VAL A 67 -2.51 4.49 -11.51
N TYR A 68 -2.43 3.56 -12.46
CA TYR A 68 -2.28 3.89 -13.88
C TYR A 68 -3.43 4.78 -14.39
N GLY A 69 -4.67 4.42 -14.03
CA GLY A 69 -5.87 5.16 -14.44
C GLY A 69 -5.91 6.59 -13.86
N GLN A 70 -5.52 6.77 -12.60
CA GLN A 70 -5.45 8.09 -12.00
C GLN A 70 -4.33 8.94 -12.62
N CYS A 71 -3.14 8.37 -12.83
CA CYS A 71 -2.06 9.06 -13.53
C CYS A 71 -2.48 9.48 -14.94
N LYS A 72 -3.10 8.57 -15.69
CA LYS A 72 -3.62 8.87 -17.04
C LYS A 72 -4.64 10.00 -17.01
N SER A 73 -5.58 9.98 -16.06
CA SER A 73 -6.60 11.03 -15.93
C SER A 73 -5.97 12.41 -15.70
N TRP A 74 -4.90 12.49 -14.90
CA TRP A 74 -4.16 13.73 -14.68
C TRP A 74 -3.35 14.17 -15.90
N LEU A 75 -2.73 13.23 -16.61
CA LEU A 75 -1.90 13.51 -17.80
C LEU A 75 -2.71 13.78 -19.05
N ASP A 76 -3.97 13.40 -19.10
CA ASP A 76 -4.92 13.77 -20.17
C ASP A 76 -5.40 15.23 -20.03
N MET A 77 -5.26 15.83 -18.83
CA MET A 77 -5.43 17.26 -18.59
C MET A 77 -4.08 17.98 -18.73
N ASP A 78 -4.13 19.29 -19.02
CA ASP A 78 -2.91 20.10 -19.01
C ASP A 78 -2.44 20.33 -17.57
N LEU A 79 -1.29 19.75 -17.22
CA LEU A 79 -0.70 19.93 -15.90
C LEU A 79 -0.37 21.40 -15.64
N GLN A 80 -0.73 21.89 -14.48
CA GLN A 80 -0.46 23.27 -14.07
C GLN A 80 0.74 23.33 -13.14
N PRO A 81 1.49 24.48 -13.15
CA PRO A 81 2.53 24.70 -12.16
C PRO A 81 2.00 24.57 -10.73
N ARG A 82 2.72 23.89 -9.86
CA ARG A 82 2.31 23.60 -8.49
C ARG A 82 3.01 24.52 -7.49
N ALA A 83 2.26 25.25 -6.65
CA ALA A 83 2.84 26.11 -5.64
C ALA A 83 3.58 25.29 -4.56
N MET A 84 4.87 25.62 -4.38
CA MET A 84 5.77 24.94 -3.43
C MET A 84 5.86 25.63 -2.08
N THR A 85 5.29 26.83 -1.94
CA THR A 85 5.45 27.67 -0.75
C THR A 85 4.09 28.03 -0.15
N ARG A 86 4.11 28.40 1.14
CA ARG A 86 2.92 28.82 1.88
C ARG A 86 3.26 30.01 2.79
N ASP A 87 2.24 30.83 3.07
CA ASP A 87 2.27 31.91 4.08
C ASP A 87 1.87 31.30 5.43
N LEU A 88 2.85 30.74 6.15
CA LEU A 88 2.65 30.14 7.46
C LEU A 88 3.81 30.50 8.39
N ASP A 89 3.53 30.55 9.69
CA ASP A 89 4.53 30.87 10.70
C ASP A 89 5.38 29.64 11.11
N TRP A 90 4.90 28.44 10.79
CA TRP A 90 5.57 27.19 11.12
C TRP A 90 5.82 26.35 9.86
N GLY A 91 7.04 25.87 9.70
CA GLY A 91 7.49 25.04 8.60
C GLY A 91 8.97 25.26 8.27
N ILE A 92 9.45 24.65 7.20
CA ILE A 92 10.82 24.84 6.71
C ILE A 92 10.89 26.17 5.95
N PRO A 93 11.73 27.14 6.39
CA PRO A 93 11.89 28.41 5.68
C PRO A 93 12.36 28.18 4.25
N VAL A 94 11.82 28.97 3.33
CA VAL A 94 12.21 28.90 1.90
C VAL A 94 13.58 29.52 1.71
N PRO A 95 14.63 28.77 1.26
CA PRO A 95 16.01 29.23 1.24
C PRO A 95 16.36 30.04 -0.01
N VAL A 96 15.49 30.97 -0.42
CA VAL A 96 15.75 31.84 -1.59
C VAL A 96 15.48 33.31 -1.27
N GLU A 97 16.18 34.20 -1.94
CA GLU A 97 16.03 35.64 -1.77
C GLU A 97 14.60 36.10 -2.06
N GLY A 98 14.10 36.99 -1.23
CA GLY A 98 12.73 37.53 -1.34
C GLY A 98 11.61 36.57 -0.92
N ALA A 99 11.95 35.52 -0.17
CA ALA A 99 11.00 34.55 0.38
C ALA A 99 10.75 34.74 1.89
N ASP A 100 11.02 35.92 2.43
CA ASP A 100 10.82 36.22 3.85
C ASP A 100 9.37 35.94 4.26
N GLY A 101 9.18 35.24 5.40
CA GLY A 101 7.87 34.83 5.89
C GLY A 101 7.19 33.71 5.09
N LYS A 102 7.93 33.03 4.23
CA LYS A 102 7.46 31.85 3.48
C LYS A 102 8.08 30.57 4.02
N VAL A 103 7.27 29.51 4.03
CA VAL A 103 7.73 28.14 4.32
C VAL A 103 7.45 27.22 3.14
N LEU A 104 8.18 26.12 3.04
CA LEU A 104 7.87 25.07 2.08
C LEU A 104 6.50 24.45 2.42
N TYR A 105 5.77 24.12 1.38
CA TYR A 105 4.54 23.35 1.52
C TYR A 105 4.86 21.93 2.01
N VAL A 106 4.27 21.52 3.12
CA VAL A 106 4.59 20.27 3.80
C VAL A 106 4.57 19.04 2.89
N TRP A 107 3.64 18.94 1.97
CA TRP A 107 3.57 17.83 1.03
C TRP A 107 4.62 17.89 -0.08
N PHE A 108 5.29 19.02 -0.22
CA PHE A 108 6.39 19.17 -1.15
C PHE A 108 7.73 18.69 -0.56
N ASP A 109 7.97 18.94 0.71
CA ASP A 109 9.19 18.50 1.40
C ASP A 109 9.06 17.10 2.02
N ALA A 110 7.84 16.65 2.40
CA ALA A 110 7.61 15.36 3.03
C ALA A 110 8.23 14.15 2.30
N PRO A 111 8.17 14.02 0.95
CA PRO A 111 8.78 12.90 0.26
C PRO A 111 10.31 12.82 0.38
N ILE A 112 10.98 13.95 0.68
CA ILE A 112 12.43 13.99 0.93
C ILE A 112 12.77 13.19 2.20
N GLY A 113 11.82 13.05 3.11
CA GLY A 113 11.93 12.22 4.31
C GLY A 113 12.34 10.78 4.02
N TYR A 114 11.93 10.21 2.89
CA TYR A 114 12.35 8.86 2.48
C TYR A 114 13.87 8.78 2.27
N ILE A 115 14.44 9.80 1.63
CA ILE A 115 15.89 9.90 1.40
C ILE A 115 16.60 10.15 2.74
N SER A 116 16.08 11.06 3.56
CA SER A 116 16.65 11.42 4.87
C SER A 116 16.69 10.23 5.81
N ASN A 117 15.60 9.44 5.90
CA ASN A 117 15.53 8.24 6.72
C ASN A 117 16.54 7.18 6.26
N THR A 118 16.69 7.00 4.94
CA THR A 118 17.70 6.08 4.39
C THR A 118 19.11 6.57 4.73
N LYS A 119 19.35 7.88 4.60
CA LYS A 119 20.63 8.47 4.94
C LYS A 119 20.96 8.30 6.43
N GLU A 120 20.02 8.60 7.30
CA GLU A 120 20.19 8.41 8.75
C GLU A 120 20.53 6.97 9.11
N LEU A 121 19.81 5.99 8.52
CA LEU A 121 20.10 4.58 8.73
C LEU A 121 21.50 4.19 8.28
N CYS A 122 21.93 4.63 7.10
CA CYS A 122 23.25 4.34 6.56
C CYS A 122 24.37 5.02 7.36
N ASP A 123 24.16 6.26 7.81
CA ASP A 123 25.12 6.99 8.65
C ASP A 123 25.28 6.33 10.04
N ASN A 124 24.19 5.78 10.60
CA ASN A 124 24.23 5.12 11.90
C ASN A 124 24.78 3.68 11.85
N GLU A 125 24.56 2.96 10.75
CA GLU A 125 24.98 1.56 10.58
C GLU A 125 25.74 1.35 9.23
N PRO A 126 26.85 2.06 8.97
CA PRO A 126 27.52 2.05 7.66
C PRO A 126 28.09 0.69 7.28
N GLU A 127 28.55 -0.10 8.25
CA GLU A 127 29.05 -1.46 8.05
C GLU A 127 27.99 -2.40 7.47
N ARG A 128 26.71 -2.17 7.80
CA ARG A 128 25.60 -3.02 7.40
C ARG A 128 24.93 -2.55 6.11
N TRP A 129 24.76 -1.24 5.97
CA TRP A 129 23.92 -0.67 4.90
C TRP A 129 24.73 0.06 3.82
N GLY A 130 26.00 0.37 4.09
CA GLY A 130 26.85 1.13 3.18
C GLY A 130 26.43 2.58 3.04
N SER A 131 26.69 3.17 1.89
CA SER A 131 26.30 4.56 1.58
C SER A 131 24.83 4.64 1.16
N TRP A 132 24.15 5.72 1.56
CA TRP A 132 22.76 6.00 1.19
C TRP A 132 22.57 6.22 -0.33
N GLU A 133 23.62 6.67 -1.02
CA GLU A 133 23.62 6.84 -2.47
C GLU A 133 23.37 5.52 -3.21
N LYS A 134 23.88 4.41 -2.68
CA LYS A 134 23.60 3.07 -3.21
C LYS A 134 22.10 2.77 -3.30
N TRP A 135 21.32 3.29 -2.36
CA TRP A 135 19.88 3.04 -2.29
C TRP A 135 19.06 4.00 -3.15
N TRP A 136 19.58 5.21 -3.42
CA TRP A 136 18.82 6.25 -4.09
C TRP A 136 19.37 6.68 -5.46
N LYS A 137 20.59 6.25 -5.81
CA LYS A 137 21.26 6.66 -7.06
C LYS A 137 21.76 5.51 -7.90
N ASP A 138 21.83 4.30 -7.36
CA ASP A 138 22.25 3.11 -8.09
C ASP A 138 21.10 2.60 -8.98
N PRO A 139 21.28 2.52 -10.31
CA PRO A 139 20.24 2.08 -11.24
C PRO A 139 19.78 0.63 -11.02
N ASP A 140 20.58 -0.20 -10.34
CA ASP A 140 20.22 -1.58 -9.99
C ASP A 140 19.32 -1.67 -8.75
N THR A 141 19.10 -0.55 -8.04
CA THR A 141 18.16 -0.46 -6.91
C THR A 141 16.73 -0.25 -7.40
N ARG A 142 15.80 -1.05 -6.86
CA ARG A 142 14.36 -0.90 -7.11
C ARG A 142 13.71 -0.07 -6.00
N LEU A 143 13.06 1.01 -6.35
CA LEU A 143 12.26 1.85 -5.45
C LEU A 143 10.78 1.50 -5.58
N ILE A 144 10.18 1.03 -4.48
CA ILE A 144 8.76 0.64 -4.42
C ILE A 144 8.06 1.51 -3.37
N HIS A 145 6.96 2.18 -3.76
CA HIS A 145 6.14 2.97 -2.84
C HIS A 145 4.81 2.27 -2.53
N PHE A 146 4.65 1.78 -1.30
CA PHE A 146 3.36 1.31 -0.79
C PHE A 146 2.61 2.48 -0.16
N ILE A 147 1.50 2.88 -0.75
CA ILE A 147 0.76 4.09 -0.37
C ILE A 147 -0.75 3.89 -0.37
N GLY A 148 -1.50 4.86 0.15
CA GLY A 148 -2.93 5.01 -0.08
C GLY A 148 -3.21 5.79 -1.38
N LYS A 149 -4.39 5.61 -1.96
CA LYS A 149 -4.79 6.25 -3.23
C LYS A 149 -4.74 7.78 -3.23
N ASP A 150 -4.91 8.37 -2.07
CA ASP A 150 -4.83 9.82 -1.84
C ASP A 150 -3.43 10.39 -2.09
N ASN A 151 -2.40 9.53 -2.08
CA ASN A 151 -1.01 9.89 -2.31
C ASN A 151 -0.47 9.54 -3.72
N ILE A 152 -1.30 9.03 -4.62
CA ILE A 152 -0.87 8.62 -5.97
C ILE A 152 -0.24 9.79 -6.73
N VAL A 153 -0.89 10.96 -6.73
CA VAL A 153 -0.39 12.14 -7.46
C VAL A 153 0.99 12.57 -6.96
N PHE A 154 1.19 12.55 -5.64
CA PHE A 154 2.49 12.92 -5.06
C PHE A 154 3.59 11.92 -5.41
N HIS A 155 3.33 10.62 -5.36
CA HIS A 155 4.34 9.59 -5.58
C HIS A 155 4.56 9.21 -7.05
N CYS A 156 3.56 9.46 -7.91
CA CYS A 156 3.67 9.14 -9.33
C CYS A 156 3.98 10.35 -10.21
N LEU A 157 3.63 11.57 -9.80
CA LEU A 157 3.84 12.78 -10.61
C LEU A 157 4.80 13.75 -9.93
N ILE A 158 4.48 14.27 -8.73
CA ILE A 158 5.20 15.37 -8.10
C ILE A 158 6.61 14.95 -7.67
N PHE A 159 6.73 13.91 -6.86
CA PHE A 159 8.03 13.45 -6.37
C PHE A 159 8.95 12.94 -7.49
N PRO A 160 8.49 12.17 -8.49
CA PRO A 160 9.30 11.82 -9.64
C PRO A 160 9.80 13.04 -10.43
N VAL A 161 8.98 14.09 -10.59
CA VAL A 161 9.42 15.33 -11.21
C VAL A 161 10.49 16.02 -10.38
N MET A 162 10.38 16.05 -9.05
CA MET A 162 11.42 16.60 -8.17
C MET A 162 12.74 15.84 -8.34
N LEU A 163 12.71 14.51 -8.31
CA LEU A 163 13.88 13.65 -8.51
C LEU A 163 14.51 13.85 -9.90
N LYS A 164 13.67 13.95 -10.94
CA LYS A 164 14.08 14.20 -12.32
C LYS A 164 14.71 15.58 -12.50
N ALA A 165 14.09 16.60 -11.91
CA ALA A 165 14.57 17.99 -11.98
C ALA A 165 15.91 18.17 -11.26
N HIS A 166 16.08 17.51 -10.10
CA HIS A 166 17.36 17.50 -9.38
C HIS A 166 18.43 16.72 -10.14
N GLY A 167 18.05 15.58 -10.72
CA GLY A 167 18.96 14.66 -11.43
C GLY A 167 19.72 13.72 -10.50
N GLY A 168 20.14 12.58 -11.05
CA GLY A 168 21.00 11.61 -10.36
C GLY A 168 20.31 10.72 -9.33
N TYR A 169 18.97 10.74 -9.25
CA TYR A 169 18.19 9.83 -8.42
C TYR A 169 17.47 8.78 -9.28
N ILE A 170 17.24 7.59 -8.69
CA ILE A 170 16.36 6.58 -9.27
C ILE A 170 14.91 7.05 -9.18
N LEU A 171 14.08 6.50 -10.04
CA LEU A 171 12.63 6.74 -10.05
C LEU A 171 11.89 5.52 -9.51
N PRO A 172 10.62 5.67 -9.06
CA PRO A 172 9.81 4.53 -8.64
C PRO A 172 9.66 3.47 -9.74
N ASP A 173 10.03 2.23 -9.42
CA ASP A 173 9.80 1.06 -10.26
C ASP A 173 8.34 0.64 -10.21
N ASN A 174 7.73 0.68 -9.01
CA ASN A 174 6.31 0.42 -8.83
C ASN A 174 5.73 1.25 -7.68
N VAL A 175 4.42 1.53 -7.78
CA VAL A 175 3.66 2.27 -6.76
C VAL A 175 2.37 1.50 -6.43
N PRO A 176 2.43 0.42 -5.63
CA PRO A 176 1.26 -0.33 -5.20
C PRO A 176 0.39 0.51 -4.26
N ALA A 177 -0.57 1.26 -4.79
CA ALA A 177 -1.50 2.03 -3.99
C ALA A 177 -2.74 1.21 -3.61
N ASN A 178 -3.12 1.29 -2.34
CA ASN A 178 -4.38 0.74 -1.85
C ASN A 178 -5.49 1.81 -1.90
N GLU A 179 -6.69 1.34 -2.16
CA GLU A 179 -7.94 2.06 -1.93
C GLU A 179 -8.23 2.17 -0.42
N PHE A 180 -9.37 2.71 0.00
CA PHE A 180 -9.69 2.85 1.42
C PHE A 180 -10.25 1.55 2.03
N LEU A 181 -9.83 1.28 3.27
CA LEU A 181 -10.45 0.31 4.13
C LEU A 181 -11.43 1.03 5.07
N ASN A 182 -12.70 0.65 4.99
CA ASN A 182 -13.74 1.15 5.89
C ASN A 182 -13.91 0.22 7.10
N LEU A 183 -14.57 0.69 8.14
CA LEU A 183 -14.94 -0.08 9.32
C LEU A 183 -16.46 -0.08 9.45
N GLU A 184 -17.08 -1.26 9.45
CA GLU A 184 -18.54 -1.44 9.57
C GLU A 184 -19.32 -0.52 8.59
N ASN A 185 -18.83 -0.43 7.34
CA ASN A 185 -19.36 0.39 6.24
C ASN A 185 -19.15 1.91 6.36
N ASP A 186 -18.48 2.38 7.39
CA ASP A 186 -18.15 3.78 7.57
C ASP A 186 -16.65 4.06 7.43
N LYS A 187 -16.32 5.28 6.99
CA LYS A 187 -14.92 5.73 6.89
C LYS A 187 -14.27 5.75 8.26
N ILE A 188 -13.13 5.05 8.40
CA ILE A 188 -12.28 5.11 9.60
C ILE A 188 -11.90 6.58 9.87
N SER A 189 -12.03 6.99 11.12
CA SER A 189 -11.76 8.38 11.54
C SER A 189 -11.29 8.43 12.99
N THR A 190 -10.04 8.83 13.19
CA THR A 190 -9.47 9.04 14.53
C THR A 190 -10.16 10.18 15.29
N SER A 191 -10.50 11.28 14.60
CA SER A 191 -11.17 12.44 15.20
C SER A 191 -12.60 12.14 15.68
N ARG A 192 -13.25 11.12 15.10
CA ARG A 192 -14.58 10.64 15.52
C ARG A 192 -14.51 9.44 16.44
N ASN A 193 -13.30 8.99 16.81
CA ASN A 193 -13.06 7.75 17.54
C ASN A 193 -13.70 6.52 16.88
N TRP A 194 -13.74 6.50 15.54
CA TRP A 194 -14.28 5.38 14.77
C TRP A 194 -13.14 4.61 14.12
N ALA A 195 -12.54 3.72 14.89
CA ALA A 195 -11.40 2.90 14.49
C ALA A 195 -11.33 1.65 15.39
N VAL A 196 -10.61 0.63 14.94
CA VAL A 196 -10.12 -0.43 15.82
C VAL A 196 -8.72 -0.03 16.27
N TRP A 197 -8.59 0.29 17.55
CA TRP A 197 -7.31 0.66 18.14
C TRP A 197 -6.49 -0.61 18.38
N LEU A 198 -5.27 -0.64 17.88
CA LEU A 198 -4.47 -1.86 17.87
C LEU A 198 -4.06 -2.30 19.28
N ASP A 199 -3.78 -1.38 20.17
CA ASP A 199 -3.45 -1.66 21.56
C ASP A 199 -4.65 -2.23 22.34
N GLU A 200 -5.87 -1.77 22.06
CA GLU A 200 -7.12 -2.33 22.59
C GLU A 200 -7.36 -3.73 22.03
N TYR A 201 -7.22 -3.90 20.70
CA TYR A 201 -7.35 -5.21 20.08
C TYR A 201 -6.40 -6.25 20.69
N LEU A 202 -5.14 -5.88 20.95
CA LEU A 202 -4.16 -6.80 21.53
C LEU A 202 -4.48 -7.20 22.98
N LYS A 203 -5.19 -6.35 23.72
CA LYS A 203 -5.68 -6.66 25.07
C LYS A 203 -6.91 -7.57 25.04
N ASP A 204 -7.85 -7.29 24.14
CA ASP A 204 -9.11 -8.03 24.02
C ASP A 204 -8.93 -9.40 23.35
N PHE A 205 -7.97 -9.52 22.45
CA PHE A 205 -7.67 -10.73 21.68
C PHE A 205 -6.20 -11.19 21.83
N PRO A 206 -5.75 -11.55 23.03
CA PRO A 206 -4.36 -11.95 23.25
C PRO A 206 -3.98 -13.17 22.41
N GLY A 207 -2.82 -13.10 21.74
CA GLY A 207 -2.33 -14.18 20.86
C GLY A 207 -3.06 -14.32 19.53
N LYS A 208 -3.90 -13.33 19.13
CA LYS A 208 -4.63 -13.32 17.86
C LYS A 208 -4.11 -12.33 16.83
N GLN A 209 -2.86 -11.90 16.96
CA GLN A 209 -2.23 -10.95 16.03
C GLN A 209 -2.27 -11.45 14.59
N ASP A 210 -1.98 -12.74 14.37
CA ASP A 210 -1.94 -13.33 13.05
C ASP A 210 -3.34 -13.53 12.44
N VAL A 211 -4.36 -13.69 13.28
CA VAL A 211 -5.76 -13.70 12.81
C VAL A 211 -6.10 -12.33 12.20
N LEU A 212 -5.74 -11.24 12.90
CA LEU A 212 -5.97 -9.89 12.38
C LEU A 212 -5.20 -9.65 11.08
N ARG A 213 -3.92 -10.02 11.03
CA ARG A 213 -3.09 -9.92 9.81
C ARG A 213 -3.71 -10.68 8.65
N TYR A 214 -4.18 -11.90 8.91
CA TYR A 214 -4.86 -12.72 7.91
C TYR A 214 -6.09 -12.03 7.34
N VAL A 215 -6.98 -11.54 8.21
CA VAL A 215 -8.22 -10.88 7.80
C VAL A 215 -7.95 -9.57 7.07
N LEU A 216 -7.00 -8.75 7.55
CA LEU A 216 -6.61 -7.51 6.89
C LEU A 216 -6.01 -7.76 5.51
N THR A 217 -5.18 -8.80 5.35
CA THR A 217 -4.63 -9.16 4.04
C THR A 217 -5.72 -9.67 3.10
N ALA A 218 -6.62 -10.54 3.59
CA ALA A 218 -7.76 -11.03 2.80
C ALA A 218 -8.70 -9.91 2.36
N ASN A 219 -8.80 -8.85 3.15
CA ASN A 219 -9.62 -7.66 2.88
C ASN A 219 -8.81 -6.46 2.37
N ALA A 220 -7.53 -6.64 2.03
CA ALA A 220 -6.71 -5.55 1.53
C ALA A 220 -7.41 -4.85 0.34
N PRO A 221 -7.58 -3.53 0.39
CA PRO A 221 -8.30 -2.78 -0.65
C PRO A 221 -7.39 -2.50 -1.86
N GLU A 222 -6.89 -3.56 -2.51
CA GLU A 222 -5.87 -3.46 -3.56
C GLU A 222 -6.37 -2.80 -4.84
N THR A 223 -7.66 -2.97 -5.18
CA THR A 223 -8.24 -2.50 -6.45
C THR A 223 -9.52 -1.68 -6.29
N LYS A 224 -10.15 -1.74 -5.14
CA LYS A 224 -11.36 -0.99 -4.79
C LYS A 224 -11.45 -0.85 -3.27
N ASP A 225 -12.20 0.14 -2.81
CA ASP A 225 -12.54 0.29 -1.40
C ASP A 225 -13.10 -1.01 -0.85
N ASN A 226 -12.68 -1.36 0.36
CA ASN A 226 -13.13 -2.56 1.04
C ASN A 226 -13.56 -2.23 2.47
N ASN A 227 -14.09 -3.21 3.18
CA ASN A 227 -14.69 -3.02 4.47
C ASN A 227 -14.21 -4.09 5.46
N PHE A 228 -13.77 -3.66 6.63
CA PHE A 228 -13.55 -4.54 7.76
C PHE A 228 -14.83 -4.60 8.58
N THR A 229 -15.31 -5.81 8.88
CA THR A 229 -16.40 -6.05 9.83
C THR A 229 -16.03 -7.13 10.81
N TRP A 230 -16.50 -7.03 12.05
CA TRP A 230 -16.29 -8.07 13.06
C TRP A 230 -16.95 -9.40 12.67
N LYS A 231 -18.04 -9.33 11.92
CA LYS A 231 -18.69 -10.52 11.37
C LYS A 231 -17.78 -11.25 10.37
N ASP A 232 -17.19 -10.55 9.40
CA ASP A 232 -16.25 -11.14 8.44
C ASP A 232 -14.99 -11.65 9.14
N PHE A 233 -14.48 -10.93 10.14
CA PHE A 233 -13.37 -11.38 10.98
C PHE A 233 -13.65 -12.74 11.63
N GLN A 234 -14.82 -12.91 12.26
CA GLN A 234 -15.24 -14.16 12.87
C GLN A 234 -15.43 -15.27 11.84
N GLU A 235 -16.09 -14.96 10.73
CA GLU A 235 -16.35 -15.92 9.65
C GLU A 235 -15.05 -16.44 9.04
N ARG A 236 -14.09 -15.58 8.74
CA ARG A 236 -12.77 -15.98 8.19
C ARG A 236 -11.96 -16.79 9.19
N ASN A 237 -11.93 -16.38 10.45
CA ASN A 237 -11.27 -17.17 11.47
C ASN A 237 -11.83 -18.60 11.54
N ASN A 238 -13.15 -18.74 11.56
CA ASN A 238 -13.79 -20.03 11.74
C ASN A 238 -13.79 -20.89 10.49
N SER A 239 -14.12 -20.33 9.32
CA SER A 239 -14.28 -21.07 8.08
C SER A 239 -12.98 -21.28 7.31
N GLU A 240 -12.01 -20.39 7.45
CA GLU A 240 -10.74 -20.48 6.72
C GLU A 240 -9.61 -20.97 7.63
N LEU A 241 -9.26 -20.24 8.70
CA LEU A 241 -8.15 -20.62 9.58
C LEU A 241 -8.45 -21.90 10.38
N VAL A 242 -9.64 -22.04 10.96
CA VAL A 242 -9.97 -23.23 11.76
C VAL A 242 -10.41 -24.39 10.86
N ALA A 243 -11.41 -24.18 10.01
CA ALA A 243 -12.03 -25.29 9.28
C ALA A 243 -11.20 -25.79 8.07
N ILE A 244 -10.31 -24.98 7.50
CA ILE A 244 -9.46 -25.42 6.38
C ILE A 244 -8.04 -25.70 6.88
N TYR A 245 -7.32 -24.66 7.34
CA TYR A 245 -5.92 -24.79 7.72
C TYR A 245 -5.77 -25.63 9.01
N GLY A 246 -6.48 -25.26 10.06
CA GLY A 246 -6.46 -25.97 11.35
C GLY A 246 -6.90 -27.43 11.22
N ASN A 247 -7.93 -27.69 10.41
CA ASN A 247 -8.38 -29.06 10.12
C ASN A 247 -7.30 -29.88 9.42
N PHE A 248 -6.63 -29.33 8.40
CA PHE A 248 -5.53 -30.01 7.71
C PHE A 248 -4.39 -30.37 8.67
N VAL A 249 -3.90 -29.41 9.44
CA VAL A 249 -2.82 -29.61 10.42
C VAL A 249 -3.25 -30.64 11.47
N ASN A 250 -4.45 -30.50 12.03
CA ASN A 250 -4.95 -31.43 13.04
C ASN A 250 -5.07 -32.86 12.50
N ARG A 251 -5.64 -33.04 11.31
CA ARG A 251 -5.74 -34.37 10.67
C ARG A 251 -4.38 -35.00 10.46
N ALA A 252 -3.42 -34.27 9.87
CA ALA A 252 -2.08 -34.78 9.63
C ALA A 252 -1.40 -35.20 10.94
N LEU A 253 -1.42 -34.36 11.97
CA LEU A 253 -0.80 -34.66 13.26
C LEU A 253 -1.49 -35.81 14.01
N GLN A 254 -2.82 -35.85 14.02
CA GLN A 254 -3.56 -36.92 14.70
C GLN A 254 -3.36 -38.26 14.02
N LEU A 255 -3.34 -38.34 12.70
CA LEU A 255 -3.06 -39.56 11.97
C LEU A 255 -1.63 -40.04 12.23
N THR A 256 -0.65 -39.15 12.16
CA THR A 256 0.75 -39.46 12.47
C THR A 256 0.91 -39.96 13.90
N LYS A 257 0.26 -39.33 14.86
CA LYS A 257 0.28 -39.77 16.26
C LYS A 257 -0.35 -41.14 16.44
N LYS A 258 -1.52 -41.35 15.80
CA LYS A 258 -2.30 -42.59 15.95
C LYS A 258 -1.59 -43.81 15.35
N TYR A 259 -1.01 -43.68 14.16
CA TYR A 259 -0.49 -44.83 13.41
C TYR A 259 1.05 -44.99 13.51
N TRP A 260 1.78 -43.91 13.86
CA TRP A 260 3.25 -43.92 13.91
C TRP A 260 3.81 -43.27 15.20
N ASN A 261 3.02 -43.25 16.28
CA ASN A 261 3.43 -42.66 17.58
C ASN A 261 4.02 -41.22 17.48
N GLY A 262 3.55 -40.44 16.50
CA GLY A 262 4.05 -39.06 16.26
C GLY A 262 5.38 -38.97 15.49
N VAL A 263 5.91 -40.08 15.03
CA VAL A 263 7.12 -40.11 14.17
C VAL A 263 6.70 -40.16 12.70
N VAL A 264 7.24 -39.30 11.89
CA VAL A 264 6.99 -39.32 10.43
C VAL A 264 7.63 -40.59 9.85
N PRO A 265 6.84 -41.49 9.21
CA PRO A 265 7.40 -42.71 8.64
C PRO A 265 8.33 -42.42 7.44
N ALA A 266 9.20 -43.39 7.13
CA ALA A 266 9.99 -43.30 5.91
C ALA A 266 9.06 -43.25 4.68
N CYS A 267 9.43 -42.45 3.68
CA CYS A 267 8.69 -42.40 2.43
C CYS A 267 8.85 -43.73 1.65
N GLY A 268 7.71 -44.33 1.31
CA GLY A 268 7.66 -45.48 0.43
C GLY A 268 7.74 -45.10 -1.05
N GLU A 269 7.37 -46.04 -1.93
CA GLU A 269 7.25 -45.78 -3.36
C GLU A 269 6.03 -44.88 -3.60
N LEU A 270 6.30 -43.74 -4.31
CA LEU A 270 5.26 -42.75 -4.60
C LEU A 270 4.29 -43.25 -5.66
N GLN A 271 3.03 -43.25 -5.33
CA GLN A 271 1.92 -43.53 -6.23
C GLN A 271 1.55 -42.29 -7.07
N ASP A 272 0.68 -42.43 -8.04
CA ASP A 272 0.29 -41.33 -8.93
C ASP A 272 -0.44 -40.21 -8.18
N VAL A 273 -1.26 -40.52 -7.16
CA VAL A 273 -1.92 -39.56 -6.30
C VAL A 273 -0.90 -38.72 -5.50
N ASP A 274 0.20 -39.33 -5.04
CA ASP A 274 1.28 -38.65 -4.32
C ASP A 274 2.00 -37.68 -5.24
N LYS A 275 2.39 -38.18 -6.45
CA LYS A 275 3.07 -37.39 -7.48
C LYS A 275 2.21 -36.19 -7.89
N GLN A 276 0.89 -36.39 -8.05
CA GLN A 276 -0.03 -35.31 -8.38
C GLN A 276 -0.10 -34.26 -7.24
N ALA A 277 -0.26 -34.68 -5.99
CA ALA A 277 -0.30 -33.74 -4.87
C ALA A 277 0.99 -32.92 -4.73
N ILE A 278 2.16 -33.57 -4.92
CA ILE A 278 3.47 -32.90 -4.92
C ILE A 278 3.55 -31.86 -6.06
N ALA A 279 3.06 -32.20 -7.26
CA ALA A 279 3.04 -31.27 -8.39
C ALA A 279 2.12 -30.08 -8.11
N GLU A 280 0.93 -30.30 -7.56
CA GLU A 280 0.01 -29.24 -7.16
C GLU A 280 0.61 -28.31 -6.10
N PHE A 281 1.35 -28.83 -5.10
CA PHE A 281 2.07 -28.00 -4.13
C PHE A 281 3.16 -27.14 -4.75
N LYS A 282 3.92 -27.66 -5.72
CA LYS A 282 4.94 -26.88 -6.43
C LYS A 282 4.31 -25.75 -7.26
N ASP A 283 3.22 -26.04 -7.97
CA ASP A 283 2.47 -25.05 -8.75
C ASP A 283 1.92 -23.93 -7.86
N VAL A 284 1.36 -24.26 -6.69
CA VAL A 284 0.91 -23.26 -5.72
C VAL A 284 2.08 -22.39 -5.22
N LYS A 285 3.24 -22.99 -4.93
CA LYS A 285 4.41 -22.21 -4.50
C LYS A 285 4.80 -21.17 -5.56
N GLU A 286 4.91 -21.61 -6.83
CA GLU A 286 5.26 -20.71 -7.94
C GLU A 286 4.23 -19.58 -8.12
N LYS A 287 2.94 -19.89 -7.99
CA LYS A 287 1.87 -18.88 -8.05
C LYS A 287 1.97 -17.88 -6.91
N VAL A 288 2.23 -18.34 -5.68
CA VAL A 288 2.38 -17.45 -4.51
C VAL A 288 3.56 -16.51 -4.72
N GLU A 289 4.72 -17.01 -5.18
CA GLU A 289 5.90 -16.20 -5.49
C GLU A 289 5.56 -15.13 -6.55
N GLN A 290 4.93 -15.53 -7.66
CA GLN A 290 4.50 -14.59 -8.71
C GLN A 290 3.53 -13.52 -8.20
N TYR A 291 2.56 -13.88 -7.35
CA TYR A 291 1.63 -12.91 -6.78
C TYR A 291 2.32 -11.96 -5.82
N LEU A 292 3.26 -12.43 -4.99
CA LEU A 292 4.03 -11.56 -4.09
C LEU A 292 4.92 -10.58 -4.87
N ASP A 293 5.62 -11.06 -5.90
CA ASP A 293 6.47 -10.22 -6.76
C ASP A 293 5.68 -9.13 -7.51
N ASN A 294 4.39 -9.39 -7.77
CA ASN A 294 3.47 -8.44 -8.39
C ASN A 294 2.60 -7.68 -7.38
N PHE A 295 2.92 -7.74 -6.08
CA PHE A 295 2.21 -7.04 -5.00
C PHE A 295 0.72 -7.36 -4.90
N LYS A 296 0.32 -8.60 -5.25
CA LYS A 296 -1.05 -9.14 -5.21
C LYS A 296 -1.22 -9.99 -3.95
N PHE A 297 -1.22 -9.36 -2.79
CA PHE A 297 -1.17 -10.06 -1.50
C PHE A 297 -2.42 -10.88 -1.20
N ARG A 298 -3.60 -10.42 -1.64
CA ARG A 298 -4.86 -11.17 -1.49
C ARG A 298 -4.81 -12.51 -2.24
N GLU A 299 -4.38 -12.47 -3.50
CA GLU A 299 -4.24 -13.66 -4.33
C GLU A 299 -3.15 -14.59 -3.79
N ALA A 300 -2.02 -14.06 -3.35
CA ALA A 300 -0.95 -14.84 -2.72
C ALA A 300 -1.45 -15.58 -1.48
N GLN A 301 -2.16 -14.88 -0.57
CA GLN A 301 -2.72 -15.49 0.63
C GLN A 301 -3.78 -16.56 0.30
N LYS A 302 -4.64 -16.29 -0.69
CA LYS A 302 -5.66 -17.25 -1.15
C LYS A 302 -5.02 -18.54 -1.68
N GLU A 303 -3.94 -18.42 -2.47
CA GLU A 303 -3.20 -19.59 -2.96
C GLU A 303 -2.43 -20.29 -1.83
N ALA A 304 -1.84 -19.58 -0.88
CA ALA A 304 -1.22 -20.19 0.28
C ALA A 304 -2.23 -21.05 1.08
N MET A 305 -3.47 -20.57 1.26
CA MET A 305 -4.53 -21.34 1.89
C MET A 305 -4.99 -22.54 1.04
N ASN A 306 -4.77 -22.50 -0.26
CA ASN A 306 -5.06 -23.60 -1.18
C ASN A 306 -4.19 -24.84 -0.90
N LEU A 307 -2.98 -24.67 -0.37
CA LEU A 307 -2.14 -25.80 0.11
C LEU A 307 -2.89 -26.66 1.14
N ALA A 308 -3.58 -26.02 2.09
CA ALA A 308 -4.34 -26.75 3.10
C ALA A 308 -5.57 -27.46 2.49
N ARG A 309 -6.18 -26.90 1.44
CA ARG A 309 -7.29 -27.56 0.72
C ARG A 309 -6.79 -28.78 -0.05
N ILE A 310 -5.67 -28.66 -0.76
CA ILE A 310 -5.02 -29.79 -1.46
C ILE A 310 -4.64 -30.87 -0.45
N GLY A 311 -4.03 -30.52 0.68
CA GLY A 311 -3.68 -31.48 1.73
C GLY A 311 -4.89 -32.17 2.35
N ASN A 312 -5.97 -31.47 2.60
CA ASN A 312 -7.23 -32.09 3.08
C ASN A 312 -7.85 -33.06 2.06
N LYS A 313 -7.82 -32.68 0.78
CA LYS A 313 -8.28 -33.53 -0.34
C LYS A 313 -7.42 -34.80 -0.41
N TYR A 314 -6.09 -34.65 -0.45
CA TYR A 314 -5.13 -35.75 -0.49
C TYR A 314 -5.33 -36.76 0.66
N ILE A 315 -5.41 -36.29 1.92
CA ILE A 315 -5.68 -37.15 3.08
C ILE A 315 -7.02 -37.90 2.90
N THR A 316 -8.02 -37.27 2.31
CA THR A 316 -9.33 -37.88 2.09
C THR A 316 -9.27 -38.95 0.99
N GLU A 317 -8.54 -38.72 -0.10
CA GLU A 317 -8.39 -39.65 -1.23
C GLU A 317 -7.52 -40.85 -0.88
N CYS A 318 -6.45 -40.67 -0.08
CA CYS A 318 -5.56 -41.73 0.35
C CYS A 318 -6.14 -42.61 1.48
N GLU A 319 -7.16 -42.13 2.21
CA GLU A 319 -7.82 -42.84 3.31
C GLU A 319 -6.84 -43.59 4.26
N PRO A 320 -5.82 -42.92 4.84
CA PRO A 320 -4.77 -43.59 5.61
C PRO A 320 -5.25 -44.27 6.90
N TRP A 321 -6.53 -44.27 7.15
CA TRP A 321 -7.19 -44.98 8.24
C TRP A 321 -7.73 -46.35 7.83
N LYS A 322 -7.75 -46.72 6.56
CA LYS A 322 -8.11 -48.05 6.04
C LYS A 322 -6.89 -48.94 5.95
#